data_b55fc3d34f16fdda3dbda81bc1e0a52e
#
_entry.id   b55fc3d34f16fdda3dbda81bc1e0a52e
#
_cell.length_a   1.000
_cell.length_b   1.000
_cell.length_c   1.000
_cell.angle_alpha   90.00
_cell.angle_beta   90.00
_cell.angle_gamma   90.00
#
_symmetry.space_group_name_H-M   'P 1'
#
loop_
_entity.id
_entity.type
_entity.pdbx_description
1 polymer ?
#
loop_
_entity_poly.entity_id
_entity_poly.type
_entity_poly.pdbx_seq_one_letter_code
_entity_poly.pdbx_strand_id
1 'polypeptide(L)'
;MSIRFESIEKLTELIKNKEIKPSDVVKDIYAAIEETDPTIKSFLALDKENAIKKAEELDELQAKDQMDGKLFGIPMGIKDNIITKDVETTCASKMLEGFVPIYESTVMNKLHDENAVLIGKLNMDEFAMGGSTETSYFKKTLNPFDHTAVPGGSSGGSAAAVAAGLVPFSLGSDTGGSIRQPASYCGVVGMKPTYGLVSRFGLVAFASSLDQIGPITRNVKDNALVLEAISGVDANDSTSAPVDDVDFTSDIGKDIKGLKIALPKEYLGEGVSEEVKTSVKEAVETLKSLGAEVDEVSLPNTKYGIPSYYVIASSEASANLARFDGIRYGYHSKEAQSLEELYKMSRSEGFGEEVKRRIFLGTFALSSGYYDAYYKKSQKVRTLIKNDFDKVFESYDVVVGPTAPTTAFNIGEEIDDPLTMYANDLLTTPVNLAGLPGISVPCGQSNGRPIGLQLIGKPFDEKTLYRVAYQFETQYNLHDAYENL
;
A
#
# COMPACT_ATOMS: atom_id res chain seq x y z
N MET A 1 -17.40 23.35 -10.29
CA MET A 1 -17.63 22.35 -9.23
C MET A 1 -16.30 21.66 -9.07
N SER A 2 -15.72 21.65 -7.88
CA SER A 2 -14.46 20.91 -7.69
C SER A 2 -14.77 19.43 -7.75
N ILE A 3 -14.05 18.67 -8.59
CA ILE A 3 -14.19 17.22 -8.73
C ILE A 3 -13.15 16.46 -7.90
N ARG A 4 -12.36 17.19 -7.14
CA ARG A 4 -11.19 16.73 -6.37
C ARG A 4 -11.49 15.53 -5.47
N PHE A 5 -12.67 15.48 -4.84
CA PHE A 5 -13.05 14.43 -3.90
C PHE A 5 -14.12 13.47 -4.43
N GLU A 6 -14.51 13.61 -5.72
CA GLU A 6 -15.48 12.70 -6.33
C GLU A 6 -14.93 11.26 -6.40
N SER A 7 -15.84 10.29 -6.34
CA SER A 7 -15.49 8.87 -6.51
C SER A 7 -15.15 8.56 -7.97
N ILE A 8 -14.40 7.48 -8.20
CA ILE A 8 -14.13 6.95 -9.55
C ILE A 8 -15.45 6.68 -10.27
N GLU A 9 -16.43 6.08 -9.56
CA GLU A 9 -17.76 5.83 -10.12
C GLU A 9 -18.41 7.11 -10.63
N LYS A 10 -18.41 8.18 -9.81
CA LYS A 10 -19.02 9.46 -10.18
C LYS A 10 -18.29 10.14 -11.33
N LEU A 11 -16.95 10.17 -11.29
CA LEU A 11 -16.14 10.69 -12.39
C LEU A 11 -16.42 9.93 -13.70
N THR A 12 -16.49 8.61 -13.64
CA THR A 12 -16.80 7.76 -14.79
C THR A 12 -18.20 8.07 -15.35
N GLU A 13 -19.20 8.27 -14.48
CA GLU A 13 -20.55 8.67 -14.88
C GLU A 13 -20.55 10.01 -15.62
N LEU A 14 -19.91 11.04 -15.03
CA LEU A 14 -19.83 12.39 -15.61
C LEU A 14 -19.11 12.38 -16.97
N ILE A 15 -18.02 11.61 -17.10
CA ILE A 15 -17.28 11.45 -18.34
C ILE A 15 -18.15 10.73 -19.40
N LYS A 16 -18.81 9.63 -19.05
CA LYS A 16 -19.68 8.88 -19.96
C LYS A 16 -20.87 9.70 -20.45
N ASN A 17 -21.43 10.53 -19.58
CA ASN A 17 -22.53 11.44 -19.93
C ASN A 17 -22.06 12.69 -20.71
N LYS A 18 -20.73 12.83 -20.93
CA LYS A 18 -20.11 14.02 -21.58
C LYS A 18 -20.38 15.34 -20.83
N GLU A 19 -20.59 15.25 -19.49
CA GLU A 19 -20.75 16.41 -18.62
C GLU A 19 -19.42 17.06 -18.31
N ILE A 20 -18.34 16.24 -18.24
CA ILE A 20 -16.95 16.68 -18.11
C ILE A 20 -16.06 15.90 -19.08
N LYS A 21 -14.90 16.43 -19.40
CA LYS A 21 -13.88 15.79 -20.24
C LYS A 21 -12.77 15.19 -19.38
N PRO A 22 -12.11 14.09 -19.82
CA PRO A 22 -10.86 13.62 -19.22
C PRO A 22 -9.83 14.73 -18.98
N SER A 23 -9.65 15.63 -19.95
CA SER A 23 -8.70 16.75 -19.82
C SER A 23 -9.11 17.76 -18.75
N ASP A 24 -10.40 17.95 -18.47
CA ASP A 24 -10.88 18.81 -17.40
C ASP A 24 -10.55 18.21 -16.03
N VAL A 25 -10.74 16.88 -15.88
CA VAL A 25 -10.38 16.14 -14.66
C VAL A 25 -8.90 16.25 -14.37
N VAL A 26 -8.05 16.01 -15.37
CA VAL A 26 -6.58 16.07 -15.21
C VAL A 26 -6.10 17.49 -14.86
N LYS A 27 -6.69 18.52 -15.46
CA LYS A 27 -6.37 19.94 -15.17
C LYS A 27 -6.76 20.33 -13.75
N ASP A 28 -7.94 19.89 -13.26
CA ASP A 28 -8.40 20.16 -11.89
C ASP A 28 -7.47 19.47 -10.86
N ILE A 29 -7.06 18.23 -11.13
CA ILE A 29 -6.08 17.51 -10.30
C ILE A 29 -4.73 18.23 -10.25
N TYR A 30 -4.18 18.71 -11.38
CA TYR A 30 -2.93 19.47 -11.35
C TYR A 30 -3.07 20.80 -10.63
N ALA A 31 -4.21 21.48 -10.72
CA ALA A 31 -4.47 22.69 -9.93
C ALA A 31 -4.48 22.38 -8.42
N ALA A 32 -5.11 21.29 -8.00
CA ALA A 32 -5.10 20.84 -6.62
C ALA A 32 -3.68 20.47 -6.15
N ILE A 33 -2.88 19.82 -6.99
CA ILE A 33 -1.47 19.50 -6.67
C ILE A 33 -0.66 20.79 -6.49
N GLU A 34 -0.79 21.76 -7.38
CA GLU A 34 -0.07 23.04 -7.30
C GLU A 34 -0.43 23.82 -6.01
N GLU A 35 -1.66 23.70 -5.55
CA GLU A 35 -2.14 24.35 -4.32
C GLU A 35 -1.68 23.60 -3.04
N THR A 36 -1.82 22.28 -3.01
CA THR A 36 -1.77 21.48 -1.79
C THR A 36 -0.45 20.74 -1.60
N ASP A 37 0.15 20.16 -2.68
CA ASP A 37 1.33 19.31 -2.56
C ASP A 37 2.62 20.02 -2.13
N PRO A 38 2.81 21.34 -2.30
CA PRO A 38 3.92 22.05 -1.66
C PRO A 38 3.97 21.89 -0.15
N THR A 39 2.81 21.68 0.50
CA THR A 39 2.70 21.37 1.93
C THR A 39 2.80 19.88 2.19
N ILE A 40 1.99 19.07 1.54
CA ILE A 40 1.88 17.62 1.79
C ILE A 40 3.13 16.85 1.31
N LYS A 41 3.70 17.23 0.17
CA LYS A 41 4.93 16.65 -0.42
C LYS A 41 4.79 15.16 -0.75
N SER A 42 3.64 14.80 -1.33
CA SER A 42 3.32 13.42 -1.67
C SER A 42 3.95 12.93 -2.98
N PHE A 43 4.23 13.81 -3.96
CA PHE A 43 4.82 13.45 -5.25
C PHE A 43 6.34 13.64 -5.26
N LEU A 44 7.07 12.69 -5.86
CA LEU A 44 8.49 12.83 -6.19
C LEU A 44 8.69 13.37 -7.61
N ALA A 45 7.89 12.90 -8.56
CA ALA A 45 7.90 13.35 -9.94
C ALA A 45 6.47 13.51 -10.47
N LEU A 46 6.24 14.50 -11.32
CA LEU A 46 4.98 14.73 -12.03
C LEU A 46 5.18 14.51 -13.52
N ASP A 47 4.22 13.86 -14.17
CA ASP A 47 4.23 13.59 -15.63
C ASP A 47 3.24 14.50 -16.37
N LYS A 48 3.24 15.80 -16.05
CA LYS A 48 2.21 16.77 -16.44
C LYS A 48 1.97 16.84 -17.95
N GLU A 49 3.04 16.90 -18.73
CA GLU A 49 2.93 17.05 -20.21
C GLU A 49 2.29 15.80 -20.84
N ASN A 50 2.74 14.59 -20.47
CA ASN A 50 2.17 13.35 -21.00
C ASN A 50 0.75 13.11 -20.48
N ALA A 51 0.47 13.43 -19.21
CA ALA A 51 -0.87 13.31 -18.64
C ALA A 51 -1.90 14.17 -19.38
N ILE A 52 -1.57 15.45 -19.65
CA ILE A 52 -2.45 16.35 -20.40
C ILE A 52 -2.65 15.83 -21.83
N LYS A 53 -1.57 15.44 -22.50
CA LYS A 53 -1.64 14.88 -23.86
C LYS A 53 -2.52 13.64 -23.91
N LYS A 54 -2.32 12.68 -22.99
CA LYS A 54 -3.15 11.47 -22.90
C LYS A 54 -4.62 11.81 -22.66
N ALA A 55 -4.91 12.75 -21.76
CA ALA A 55 -6.27 13.18 -21.48
C ALA A 55 -6.94 13.84 -22.69
N GLU A 56 -6.22 14.64 -23.48
CA GLU A 56 -6.73 15.23 -24.73
C GLU A 56 -6.99 14.16 -25.80
N GLU A 57 -6.16 13.12 -25.90
CA GLU A 57 -6.44 11.94 -26.75
C GLU A 57 -7.74 11.23 -26.31
N LEU A 58 -7.97 11.12 -25.01
CA LEU A 58 -9.21 10.54 -24.46
C LEU A 58 -10.43 11.43 -24.68
N ASP A 59 -10.30 12.76 -24.71
CA ASP A 59 -11.37 13.67 -25.11
C ASP A 59 -11.87 13.39 -26.54
N GLU A 60 -10.93 13.08 -27.47
CA GLU A 60 -11.29 12.73 -28.84
C GLU A 60 -12.03 11.38 -28.91
N LEU A 61 -11.65 10.41 -28.07
CA LEU A 61 -12.34 9.12 -27.98
C LEU A 61 -13.74 9.29 -27.36
N GLN A 62 -13.87 10.12 -26.30
CA GLN A 62 -15.13 10.46 -25.68
C GLN A 62 -16.09 11.09 -26.72
N ALA A 63 -15.60 12.01 -27.53
CA ALA A 63 -16.43 12.67 -28.59
C ALA A 63 -16.98 11.67 -29.63
N LYS A 64 -16.26 10.57 -29.88
CA LYS A 64 -16.60 9.47 -30.80
C LYS A 64 -17.41 8.35 -30.15
N ASP A 65 -17.76 8.44 -28.85
CA ASP A 65 -18.40 7.39 -28.05
C ASP A 65 -17.54 6.10 -27.92
N GLN A 66 -16.22 6.25 -27.98
CA GLN A 66 -15.22 5.16 -27.85
C GLN A 66 -14.56 5.20 -26.47
N MET A 67 -15.35 4.97 -25.42
CA MET A 67 -14.92 5.06 -24.02
C MET A 67 -14.73 3.66 -23.42
N ASP A 68 -13.71 2.95 -23.90
CA ASP A 68 -13.37 1.62 -23.44
C ASP A 68 -12.52 1.69 -22.14
N GLY A 69 -12.72 0.72 -21.25
CA GLY A 69 -12.03 0.61 -19.97
C GLY A 69 -12.85 1.11 -18.78
N LYS A 70 -12.60 0.48 -17.63
CA LYS A 70 -13.28 0.77 -16.36
C LYS A 70 -12.78 2.07 -15.71
N LEU A 71 -11.55 2.49 -16.06
CA LEU A 71 -10.87 3.65 -15.51
C LEU A 71 -10.63 4.75 -16.57
N PHE A 72 -11.45 4.77 -17.63
CA PHE A 72 -11.30 5.70 -18.74
C PHE A 72 -11.26 7.17 -18.28
N GLY A 73 -10.11 7.82 -18.48
CA GLY A 73 -9.87 9.21 -18.11
C GLY A 73 -9.66 9.47 -16.61
N ILE A 74 -9.55 8.42 -15.78
CA ILE A 74 -9.37 8.57 -14.34
C ILE A 74 -7.89 8.77 -13.99
N PRO A 75 -7.54 9.87 -13.28
CA PRO A 75 -6.17 10.14 -12.85
C PRO A 75 -5.65 9.14 -11.80
N MET A 76 -4.36 8.79 -11.87
CA MET A 76 -3.72 7.87 -10.92
C MET A 76 -2.35 8.35 -10.46
N GLY A 77 -2.04 8.04 -9.18
CA GLY A 77 -0.70 8.18 -8.62
C GLY A 77 -0.04 6.83 -8.39
N ILE A 78 1.25 6.71 -8.66
CA ILE A 78 1.97 5.43 -8.60
C ILE A 78 3.14 5.51 -7.63
N LYS A 79 3.18 4.61 -6.64
CA LYS A 79 4.31 4.52 -5.69
C LYS A 79 5.63 4.37 -6.44
N ASP A 80 6.66 5.06 -5.97
CA ASP A 80 7.91 5.23 -6.71
C ASP A 80 8.83 3.99 -6.76
N ASN A 81 8.36 2.84 -6.29
CA ASN A 81 9.01 1.54 -6.50
C ASN A 81 8.32 0.67 -7.57
N ILE A 82 7.27 1.16 -8.20
CA ILE A 82 6.63 0.51 -9.35
C ILE A 82 7.20 1.14 -10.62
N ILE A 83 7.89 0.34 -11.42
CA ILE A 83 8.54 0.76 -12.65
C ILE A 83 7.49 1.31 -13.63
N THR A 84 7.76 2.52 -14.09
CA THR A 84 6.93 3.25 -15.06
C THR A 84 7.82 3.71 -16.19
N LYS A 85 7.56 3.23 -17.40
CA LYS A 85 8.39 3.51 -18.56
C LYS A 85 8.48 5.02 -18.83
N ASP A 86 9.68 5.47 -19.17
CA ASP A 86 10.01 6.87 -19.50
C ASP A 86 9.76 7.89 -18.36
N VAL A 87 9.40 7.42 -17.14
CA VAL A 87 9.21 8.26 -15.95
C VAL A 87 10.21 7.85 -14.87
N GLU A 88 10.92 8.81 -14.30
CA GLU A 88 11.92 8.55 -13.26
C GLU A 88 11.33 7.70 -12.13
N THR A 89 12.07 6.66 -11.73
CA THR A 89 11.67 5.71 -10.67
C THR A 89 12.84 5.50 -9.72
N THR A 90 12.79 6.13 -8.55
CA THR A 90 13.93 6.23 -7.63
C THR A 90 13.84 5.33 -6.40
N CYS A 91 12.66 4.75 -6.10
CA CYS A 91 12.40 4.10 -4.81
C CYS A 91 12.66 5.02 -3.60
N ALA A 92 12.51 6.33 -3.79
CA ALA A 92 12.86 7.37 -2.81
C ALA A 92 14.32 7.29 -2.30
N SER A 93 15.25 6.79 -3.13
CA SER A 93 16.66 6.56 -2.80
C SER A 93 17.60 7.33 -3.71
N LYS A 94 18.67 7.87 -3.14
CA LYS A 94 19.80 8.42 -3.91
C LYS A 94 20.41 7.36 -4.85
N MET A 95 20.34 6.08 -4.47
CA MET A 95 20.88 4.98 -5.29
C MET A 95 20.27 4.92 -6.69
N LEU A 96 19.01 5.33 -6.86
CA LEU A 96 18.30 5.32 -8.15
C LEU A 96 17.95 6.73 -8.65
N GLU A 97 18.52 7.78 -8.08
CA GLU A 97 18.35 9.15 -8.59
C GLU A 97 18.75 9.20 -10.07
N GLY A 98 17.86 9.76 -10.91
CA GLY A 98 18.05 9.85 -12.36
C GLY A 98 17.78 8.55 -13.14
N PHE A 99 17.29 7.48 -12.48
CA PHE A 99 16.96 6.24 -13.17
C PHE A 99 15.60 6.33 -13.88
N VAL A 100 15.62 6.26 -15.20
CA VAL A 100 14.43 6.23 -16.06
C VAL A 100 14.28 4.84 -16.68
N PRO A 101 13.23 4.08 -16.31
CA PRO A 101 13.00 2.74 -16.86
C PRO A 101 12.68 2.74 -18.35
N ILE A 102 13.12 1.70 -19.05
CA ILE A 102 12.89 1.51 -20.50
C ILE A 102 11.74 0.54 -20.80
N TYR A 103 11.12 -0.02 -19.77
CA TYR A 103 9.98 -0.95 -19.88
C TYR A 103 8.93 -0.64 -18.80
N GLU A 104 7.74 -1.16 -19.04
CA GLU A 104 6.57 -0.95 -18.17
C GLU A 104 6.37 -2.11 -17.21
N SER A 105 5.88 -1.85 -16.01
CA SER A 105 5.37 -2.90 -15.11
C SER A 105 4.04 -3.45 -15.60
N THR A 106 3.71 -4.69 -15.23
CA THR A 106 2.45 -5.33 -15.65
C THR A 106 1.24 -4.54 -15.15
N VAL A 107 1.28 -4.03 -13.92
CA VAL A 107 0.15 -3.24 -13.39
C VAL A 107 -0.04 -1.93 -14.16
N MET A 108 1.03 -1.30 -14.61
CA MET A 108 0.93 -0.09 -15.44
C MET A 108 0.39 -0.40 -16.83
N ASN A 109 0.82 -1.50 -17.48
CA ASN A 109 0.23 -1.94 -18.75
C ASN A 109 -1.28 -2.12 -18.61
N LYS A 110 -1.74 -2.84 -17.58
CA LYS A 110 -3.17 -3.05 -17.31
C LYS A 110 -3.92 -1.74 -17.08
N LEU A 111 -3.35 -0.79 -16.33
CA LEU A 111 -3.98 0.51 -16.10
C LEU A 111 -4.02 1.37 -17.40
N HIS A 112 -3.03 1.25 -18.27
CA HIS A 112 -3.05 1.88 -19.58
C HIS A 112 -4.12 1.27 -20.49
N ASP A 113 -4.31 -0.06 -20.46
CA ASP A 113 -5.37 -0.76 -21.18
C ASP A 113 -6.77 -0.33 -20.70
N GLU A 114 -6.91 0.03 -19.43
CA GLU A 114 -8.13 0.61 -18.83
C GLU A 114 -8.26 2.14 -19.09
N ASN A 115 -7.35 2.74 -19.85
CA ASN A 115 -7.28 4.16 -20.15
C ASN A 115 -7.22 5.10 -18.93
N ALA A 116 -6.60 4.66 -17.83
CA ALA A 116 -6.25 5.53 -16.72
C ALA A 116 -5.12 6.51 -17.10
N VAL A 117 -5.05 7.66 -16.44
CA VAL A 117 -4.09 8.72 -16.74
C VAL A 117 -3.07 8.86 -15.60
N LEU A 118 -1.79 8.61 -15.88
CA LEU A 118 -0.71 8.79 -14.91
C LEU A 118 -0.49 10.27 -14.59
N ILE A 119 -0.57 10.63 -13.32
CA ILE A 119 -0.27 11.99 -12.82
C ILE A 119 1.19 12.10 -12.40
N GLY A 120 1.73 11.08 -11.72
CA GLY A 120 3.12 11.10 -11.26
C GLY A 120 3.46 9.98 -10.30
N LYS A 121 4.70 10.05 -9.79
CA LYS A 121 5.33 9.10 -8.88
C LYS A 121 5.24 9.61 -7.44
N LEU A 122 4.79 8.74 -6.55
CA LEU A 122 4.46 9.07 -5.17
C LEU A 122 5.58 8.68 -4.20
N ASN A 123 5.84 9.57 -3.24
CA ASN A 123 6.88 9.40 -2.24
C ASN A 123 6.64 8.18 -1.35
N MET A 124 7.72 7.67 -0.79
CA MET A 124 7.73 6.43 -0.02
C MET A 124 8.92 6.38 0.93
N ASP A 125 8.94 5.44 1.85
CA ASP A 125 10.18 5.08 2.54
C ASP A 125 11.18 4.46 1.56
N GLU A 126 12.46 4.76 1.74
CA GLU A 126 13.53 4.31 0.86
C GLU A 126 13.50 2.79 0.65
N PHE A 127 13.43 2.33 -0.62
CA PHE A 127 13.27 0.92 -1.02
C PHE A 127 12.16 0.16 -0.29
N ALA A 128 11.08 0.86 0.08
CA ALA A 128 9.95 0.36 0.86
C ALA A 128 10.34 -0.12 2.29
N MET A 129 11.43 0.38 2.86
CA MET A 129 11.97 0.05 4.16
C MET A 129 11.73 1.17 5.16
N GLY A 130 10.62 1.10 5.87
CA GLY A 130 10.19 2.07 6.88
C GLY A 130 8.71 1.93 7.17
N GLY A 131 8.19 2.81 8.03
CA GLY A 131 6.79 2.83 8.45
C GLY A 131 6.22 4.25 8.59
N SER A 132 6.97 5.28 8.10
CA SER A 132 6.59 6.69 8.31
C SER A 132 6.79 7.60 7.09
N THR A 133 7.43 7.10 6.02
CA THR A 133 7.86 7.88 4.84
C THR A 133 8.92 8.95 5.17
N GLU A 134 9.54 8.87 6.36
CA GLU A 134 10.62 9.78 6.76
C GLU A 134 11.99 9.34 6.24
N THR A 135 12.15 8.07 5.83
CA THR A 135 13.42 7.54 5.29
C THR A 135 13.65 7.91 3.83
N SER A 136 12.70 8.58 3.18
CA SER A 136 12.88 9.12 1.83
C SER A 136 14.10 10.04 1.74
N TYR A 137 14.96 9.80 0.76
CA TYR A 137 16.12 10.64 0.50
C TYR A 137 15.73 12.07 0.08
N PHE A 138 14.60 12.23 -0.62
CA PHE A 138 14.24 13.49 -1.25
C PHE A 138 13.49 14.44 -0.32
N LYS A 139 12.47 13.95 0.40
CA LYS A 139 11.61 14.78 1.25
C LYS A 139 10.72 13.94 2.16
N LYS A 140 10.23 14.53 3.25
CA LYS A 140 9.25 13.92 4.15
C LYS A 140 7.85 14.31 3.70
N THR A 141 6.96 13.33 3.54
CA THR A 141 5.54 13.56 3.30
C THR A 141 4.82 13.82 4.61
N LEU A 142 3.87 14.75 4.63
CA LEU A 142 3.06 15.08 5.80
C LEU A 142 1.70 14.37 5.74
N ASN A 143 1.13 14.10 6.91
CA ASN A 143 -0.22 13.56 7.01
C ASN A 143 -1.24 14.67 6.72
N PRO A 144 -2.21 14.46 5.78
CA PRO A 144 -3.21 15.48 5.47
C PRO A 144 -4.13 15.85 6.63
N PHE A 145 -4.41 14.93 7.54
CA PHE A 145 -5.25 15.19 8.74
C PHE A 145 -4.53 15.96 9.84
N ASP A 146 -3.20 15.86 9.90
CA ASP A 146 -2.36 16.57 10.86
C ASP A 146 -0.95 16.73 10.32
N HIS A 147 -0.59 17.92 9.86
CA HIS A 147 0.70 18.21 9.25
C HIS A 147 1.91 18.05 10.21
N THR A 148 1.67 17.82 11.49
CA THR A 148 2.74 17.49 12.45
C THR A 148 2.98 15.98 12.55
N ALA A 149 2.09 15.16 11.98
CA ALA A 149 2.13 13.72 12.04
C ALA A 149 2.67 13.09 10.73
N VAL A 150 3.16 11.86 10.85
CA VAL A 150 3.58 11.04 9.71
C VAL A 150 2.37 10.50 8.93
N PRO A 151 2.46 10.32 7.60
CA PRO A 151 1.40 9.70 6.81
C PRO A 151 1.39 8.16 6.95
N GLY A 152 2.33 7.61 7.72
CA GLY A 152 2.65 6.20 7.67
C GLY A 152 3.58 5.82 6.52
N GLY A 153 3.82 4.52 6.37
CA GLY A 153 4.74 4.00 5.35
C GLY A 153 4.65 2.47 5.18
N SER A 154 5.32 1.99 4.16
CA SER A 154 6.19 2.74 3.24
C SER A 154 5.45 3.45 2.10
N SER A 155 4.11 3.28 1.91
CA SER A 155 3.33 3.96 0.87
C SER A 155 2.67 5.26 1.38
N GLY A 156 3.39 6.07 2.18
CA GLY A 156 2.82 7.27 2.80
C GLY A 156 2.43 8.35 1.77
N GLY A 157 3.24 8.55 0.74
CA GLY A 157 2.88 9.46 -0.36
C GLY A 157 1.63 9.01 -1.10
N SER A 158 1.46 7.68 -1.29
CA SER A 158 0.26 7.11 -1.94
C SER A 158 -1.01 7.36 -1.11
N ALA A 159 -0.95 7.13 0.20
CA ALA A 159 -2.09 7.36 1.09
C ALA A 159 -2.40 8.86 1.25
N ALA A 160 -1.36 9.70 1.43
CA ALA A 160 -1.53 11.14 1.59
C ALA A 160 -2.10 11.81 0.34
N ALA A 161 -1.65 11.43 -0.87
CA ALA A 161 -2.17 11.98 -2.12
C ALA A 161 -3.66 11.67 -2.31
N VAL A 162 -4.11 10.47 -1.95
CA VAL A 162 -5.52 10.07 -2.03
C VAL A 162 -6.35 10.81 -0.99
N ALA A 163 -5.90 10.87 0.27
CA ALA A 163 -6.60 11.58 1.33
C ALA A 163 -6.76 13.06 1.03
N ALA A 164 -5.69 13.70 0.53
CA ALA A 164 -5.69 15.10 0.16
C ALA A 164 -6.40 15.39 -1.17
N GLY A 165 -7.04 14.42 -1.83
CA GLY A 165 -7.76 14.60 -3.10
C GLY A 165 -6.87 14.95 -4.29
N LEU A 166 -5.59 14.65 -4.25
CA LEU A 166 -4.64 14.92 -5.33
C LEU A 166 -4.68 13.85 -6.44
N VAL A 167 -5.28 12.72 -6.16
CA VAL A 167 -5.66 11.68 -7.13
C VAL A 167 -6.87 10.91 -6.57
N PRO A 168 -7.77 10.40 -7.44
CA PRO A 168 -8.87 9.52 -7.02
C PRO A 168 -8.37 8.20 -6.42
N PHE A 169 -7.30 7.64 -6.98
CA PHE A 169 -6.65 6.43 -6.49
C PHE A 169 -5.14 6.46 -6.69
N SER A 170 -4.47 5.61 -5.93
CA SER A 170 -3.05 5.34 -6.12
C SER A 170 -2.76 3.85 -5.98
N LEU A 171 -1.60 3.42 -6.50
CA LEU A 171 -1.04 2.13 -6.17
C LEU A 171 0.05 2.27 -5.11
N GLY A 172 0.01 1.36 -4.14
CA GLY A 172 1.05 1.15 -3.15
C GLY A 172 1.69 -0.23 -3.27
N SER A 173 2.66 -0.52 -2.39
CA SER A 173 3.19 -1.86 -2.18
C SER A 173 3.21 -2.20 -0.70
N ASP A 174 2.95 -3.46 -0.36
CA ASP A 174 2.81 -3.94 1.02
C ASP A 174 3.64 -5.20 1.21
N THR A 175 4.65 -5.11 2.06
CA THR A 175 5.55 -6.22 2.41
C THR A 175 5.30 -6.68 3.84
N GLY A 176 4.94 -5.74 4.74
CA GLY A 176 4.66 -5.98 6.15
C GLY A 176 3.50 -5.13 6.71
N GLY A 177 2.80 -4.38 5.85
CA GLY A 177 1.74 -3.44 6.24
C GLY A 177 1.74 -2.16 5.42
N SER A 178 2.67 -2.03 4.47
CA SER A 178 2.99 -0.74 3.82
C SER A 178 1.93 -0.18 2.85
N ILE A 179 0.78 -0.78 2.69
CA ILE A 179 -0.46 -0.20 2.13
C ILE A 179 -1.45 0.08 3.26
N ARG A 180 -1.69 -0.91 4.11
CA ARG A 180 -2.75 -0.89 5.12
C ARG A 180 -2.47 0.10 6.24
N GLN A 181 -1.23 0.13 6.76
CA GLN A 181 -0.85 1.05 7.84
C GLN A 181 -0.92 2.52 7.39
N PRO A 182 -0.32 2.97 6.27
CA PRO A 182 -0.50 4.35 5.83
C PRO A 182 -1.95 4.68 5.44
N ALA A 183 -2.73 3.71 4.92
CA ALA A 183 -4.16 3.89 4.72
C ALA A 183 -4.90 4.17 6.04
N SER A 184 -4.57 3.44 7.11
CA SER A 184 -5.10 3.70 8.46
C SER A 184 -4.75 5.10 8.95
N TYR A 185 -3.50 5.52 8.82
CA TYR A 185 -3.02 6.82 9.33
C TYR A 185 -3.53 8.01 8.55
N CYS A 186 -3.78 7.85 7.26
CA CYS A 186 -4.36 8.88 6.38
C CYS A 186 -5.89 8.74 6.20
N GLY A 187 -6.54 7.83 6.93
CA GLY A 187 -7.99 7.69 6.92
C GLY A 187 -8.58 7.27 5.57
N VAL A 188 -7.86 6.50 4.77
CA VAL A 188 -8.29 6.01 3.44
C VAL A 188 -8.41 4.48 3.43
N VAL A 189 -8.95 3.94 2.35
CA VAL A 189 -9.08 2.49 2.13
C VAL A 189 -7.83 1.96 1.44
N GLY A 190 -7.18 0.96 2.04
CA GLY A 190 -5.99 0.34 1.47
C GLY A 190 -6.10 -1.18 1.46
N MET A 191 -5.93 -1.80 0.29
CA MET A 191 -6.04 -3.24 0.11
C MET A 191 -4.70 -3.87 -0.23
N LYS A 192 -4.26 -4.80 0.60
CA LYS A 192 -3.21 -5.75 0.25
C LYS A 192 -3.88 -7.06 -0.22
N PRO A 193 -3.84 -7.39 -1.51
CA PRO A 193 -4.46 -8.62 -2.00
C PRO A 193 -3.70 -9.88 -1.54
N THR A 194 -4.27 -11.03 -1.82
CA THR A 194 -3.60 -12.32 -1.66
C THR A 194 -2.29 -12.32 -2.42
N TYR A 195 -1.24 -12.91 -1.83
CA TYR A 195 0.06 -13.03 -2.49
C TYR A 195 -0.07 -13.77 -3.82
N GLY A 196 0.38 -13.13 -4.90
CA GLY A 196 0.31 -13.65 -6.25
C GLY A 196 -0.96 -13.28 -7.05
N LEU A 197 -1.96 -12.61 -6.46
CA LEU A 197 -3.15 -12.15 -7.19
C LEU A 197 -2.82 -11.02 -8.18
N VAL A 198 -1.92 -10.14 -7.81
CA VAL A 198 -1.42 -9.04 -8.64
C VAL A 198 0.04 -9.32 -8.98
N SER A 199 0.40 -9.21 -10.26
CA SER A 199 1.77 -9.42 -10.72
C SER A 199 2.76 -8.45 -10.06
N ARG A 200 3.94 -8.98 -9.71
CA ARG A 200 5.08 -8.21 -9.18
C ARG A 200 6.11 -7.86 -10.27
N PHE A 201 5.85 -8.21 -11.53
CA PHE A 201 6.74 -7.82 -12.62
C PHE A 201 6.78 -6.29 -12.74
N GLY A 202 8.00 -5.74 -12.61
CA GLY A 202 8.21 -4.29 -12.56
C GLY A 202 8.06 -3.65 -11.17
N LEU A 203 7.79 -4.43 -10.11
CA LEU A 203 7.96 -3.96 -8.73
C LEU A 203 9.42 -4.11 -8.31
N VAL A 204 10.07 -3.03 -7.89
CA VAL A 204 11.41 -3.10 -7.31
C VAL A 204 11.35 -3.87 -6.00
N ALA A 205 12.03 -5.02 -5.96
CA ALA A 205 11.86 -5.98 -4.88
C ALA A 205 12.52 -5.52 -3.57
N PHE A 206 11.73 -5.53 -2.50
CA PHE A 206 12.22 -5.51 -1.13
C PHE A 206 12.36 -6.96 -0.61
N ALA A 207 11.26 -7.66 -0.39
CA ALA A 207 11.24 -9.06 0.06
C ALA A 207 10.32 -9.88 -0.85
N SER A 208 10.92 -10.60 -1.79
CA SER A 208 10.21 -11.23 -2.92
C SER A 208 9.13 -12.23 -2.51
N SER A 209 9.24 -12.84 -1.31
CA SER A 209 8.24 -13.78 -0.80
C SER A 209 7.08 -13.12 -0.04
N LEU A 210 7.08 -11.78 0.05
CA LEU A 210 6.12 -11.00 0.86
C LEU A 210 5.50 -9.83 0.08
N ASP A 211 6.27 -9.20 -0.83
CA ASP A 211 5.87 -7.99 -1.56
C ASP A 211 4.58 -8.21 -2.35
N GLN A 212 3.65 -7.26 -2.28
CA GLN A 212 2.43 -7.24 -3.07
C GLN A 212 2.04 -5.81 -3.43
N ILE A 213 1.60 -5.56 -4.68
CA ILE A 213 1.01 -4.30 -5.11
C ILE A 213 -0.49 -4.32 -4.77
N GLY A 214 -1.03 -3.17 -4.40
CA GLY A 214 -2.47 -3.02 -4.19
C GLY A 214 -2.94 -1.56 -4.20
N PRO A 215 -4.26 -1.35 -4.33
CA PRO A 215 -4.88 -0.04 -4.45
C PRO A 215 -5.07 0.67 -3.12
N ILE A 216 -5.03 2.00 -3.19
CA ILE A 216 -5.43 2.93 -2.13
C ILE A 216 -6.46 3.91 -2.72
N THR A 217 -7.60 4.08 -2.06
CA THR A 217 -8.74 4.91 -2.51
C THR A 217 -9.44 5.54 -1.32
N ARG A 218 -10.37 6.49 -1.54
CA ARG A 218 -11.18 7.07 -0.47
C ARG A 218 -12.39 6.22 -0.07
N ASN A 219 -12.79 5.27 -0.91
CA ASN A 219 -13.94 4.39 -0.63
C ASN A 219 -13.68 2.94 -1.08
N VAL A 220 -14.45 2.02 -0.54
CA VAL A 220 -14.32 0.57 -0.75
C VAL A 220 -14.67 0.16 -2.18
N LYS A 221 -15.68 0.77 -2.79
CA LYS A 221 -16.13 0.41 -4.14
C LYS A 221 -15.08 0.76 -5.20
N ASP A 222 -14.50 1.95 -5.12
CA ASP A 222 -13.41 2.37 -6.00
C ASP A 222 -12.18 1.46 -5.83
N ASN A 223 -11.90 1.03 -4.57
CA ASN A 223 -10.79 0.13 -4.28
C ASN A 223 -10.96 -1.23 -4.96
N ALA A 224 -12.16 -1.79 -4.90
CA ALA A 224 -12.49 -3.05 -5.59
C ALA A 224 -12.33 -2.93 -7.11
N LEU A 225 -12.81 -1.82 -7.69
CA LEU A 225 -12.71 -1.55 -9.13
C LEU A 225 -11.25 -1.47 -9.60
N VAL A 226 -10.40 -0.77 -8.84
CA VAL A 226 -8.97 -0.66 -9.17
C VAL A 226 -8.27 -2.02 -8.99
N LEU A 227 -8.61 -2.80 -7.95
CA LEU A 227 -8.04 -4.13 -7.78
C LEU A 227 -8.43 -5.06 -8.95
N GLU A 228 -9.67 -5.02 -9.43
CA GLU A 228 -10.07 -5.77 -10.63
C GLU A 228 -9.18 -5.42 -11.84
N ALA A 229 -8.95 -4.13 -12.07
CA ALA A 229 -8.17 -3.66 -13.20
C ALA A 229 -6.72 -4.16 -13.21
N ILE A 230 -6.09 -4.32 -12.03
CA ILE A 230 -4.67 -4.71 -11.92
C ILE A 230 -4.44 -6.20 -11.66
N SER A 231 -5.49 -6.98 -11.35
CA SER A 231 -5.39 -8.40 -10.99
C SER A 231 -5.29 -9.33 -12.22
N GLY A 232 -4.90 -10.58 -11.98
CA GLY A 232 -4.88 -11.66 -12.97
C GLY A 232 -3.48 -12.18 -13.30
N VAL A 233 -3.45 -13.28 -14.06
CA VAL A 233 -2.23 -14.04 -14.38
C VAL A 233 -1.24 -13.22 -15.21
N ASP A 234 0.04 -13.36 -14.88
CA ASP A 234 1.14 -12.79 -15.65
C ASP A 234 2.26 -13.81 -15.85
N ALA A 235 2.60 -14.10 -17.11
CA ALA A 235 3.69 -15.01 -17.46
C ALA A 235 5.09 -14.48 -17.08
N ASN A 236 5.22 -13.18 -16.82
CA ASN A 236 6.50 -12.57 -16.40
C ASN A 236 6.75 -12.71 -14.89
N ASP A 237 5.74 -13.10 -14.10
CA ASP A 237 5.85 -13.35 -12.67
C ASP A 237 5.52 -14.81 -12.35
N SER A 238 6.55 -15.61 -12.05
CA SER A 238 6.39 -17.02 -11.72
C SER A 238 5.61 -17.30 -10.43
N THR A 239 5.32 -16.27 -9.64
CA THR A 239 4.50 -16.35 -8.43
C THR A 239 3.06 -15.90 -8.66
N SER A 240 2.72 -15.44 -9.88
CA SER A 240 1.36 -15.07 -10.24
C SER A 240 0.41 -16.27 -10.14
N ALA A 241 -0.66 -16.10 -9.36
CA ALA A 241 -1.62 -17.17 -9.14
C ALA A 241 -2.55 -17.35 -10.35
N PRO A 242 -2.92 -18.60 -10.72
CA PRO A 242 -3.82 -18.87 -11.82
C PRO A 242 -5.28 -18.59 -11.42
N VAL A 243 -5.64 -17.32 -11.27
CA VAL A 243 -7.00 -16.86 -10.99
C VAL A 243 -7.59 -16.30 -12.28
N ASP A 244 -8.57 -16.98 -12.83
CA ASP A 244 -9.15 -16.66 -14.15
C ASP A 244 -10.33 -15.71 -14.06
N ASP A 245 -11.08 -15.71 -12.95
CA ASP A 245 -12.26 -14.87 -12.76
C ASP A 245 -12.02 -13.86 -11.64
N VAL A 246 -11.87 -12.61 -12.03
CA VAL A 246 -11.58 -11.50 -11.13
C VAL A 246 -12.78 -10.56 -11.12
N ASP A 247 -13.71 -10.81 -10.20
CA ASP A 247 -14.88 -9.96 -9.96
C ASP A 247 -14.99 -9.69 -8.45
N PHE A 248 -14.57 -8.48 -8.06
CA PHE A 248 -14.62 -8.05 -6.66
C PHE A 248 -15.81 -7.12 -6.39
N THR A 249 -16.46 -6.60 -7.43
CA THR A 249 -17.54 -5.62 -7.31
C THR A 249 -18.94 -6.23 -7.21
N SER A 250 -19.16 -7.44 -7.71
CA SER A 250 -20.51 -8.05 -7.81
C SER A 250 -21.20 -8.38 -6.47
N ASP A 251 -20.42 -8.47 -5.39
CA ASP A 251 -20.96 -8.71 -4.03
C ASP A 251 -21.03 -7.41 -3.18
N ILE A 252 -20.57 -6.28 -3.71
CA ILE A 252 -20.69 -4.99 -3.06
C ILE A 252 -22.19 -4.64 -2.91
N GLY A 253 -22.58 -4.27 -1.69
CA GLY A 253 -23.96 -3.97 -1.37
C GLY A 253 -24.80 -5.16 -0.89
N LYS A 254 -24.35 -6.40 -1.04
CA LYS A 254 -25.00 -7.55 -0.41
C LYS A 254 -24.86 -7.47 1.12
N ASP A 255 -25.90 -7.91 1.86
CA ASP A 255 -25.85 -7.94 3.31
C ASP A 255 -24.78 -8.92 3.84
N ILE A 256 -24.37 -8.73 5.09
CA ILE A 256 -23.37 -9.58 5.77
C ILE A 256 -24.00 -10.48 6.84
N LYS A 257 -25.32 -10.63 6.80
CA LYS A 257 -26.06 -11.43 7.78
C LYS A 257 -25.60 -12.87 7.76
N GLY A 258 -25.25 -13.37 8.94
CA GLY A 258 -24.80 -14.75 9.15
C GLY A 258 -23.36 -15.01 8.77
N LEU A 259 -22.59 -14.02 8.27
CA LEU A 259 -21.14 -14.16 8.12
C LEU A 259 -20.49 -14.25 9.50
N LYS A 260 -19.53 -15.16 9.63
CA LYS A 260 -18.80 -15.40 10.88
C LYS A 260 -17.47 -14.65 10.85
N ILE A 261 -17.31 -13.77 11.83
CA ILE A 261 -16.13 -12.90 11.96
C ILE A 261 -15.37 -13.27 13.24
N ALA A 262 -14.09 -13.50 13.12
CA ALA A 262 -13.21 -13.83 14.24
C ALA A 262 -12.49 -12.56 14.74
N LEU A 263 -12.52 -12.28 16.04
CA LEU A 263 -11.75 -11.22 16.69
C LEU A 263 -10.62 -11.85 17.52
N PRO A 264 -9.36 -11.85 17.07
CA PRO A 264 -8.27 -12.37 17.87
C PRO A 264 -8.03 -11.53 19.13
N LYS A 265 -8.04 -12.16 20.31
CA LYS A 265 -7.76 -11.48 21.58
C LYS A 265 -6.38 -10.82 21.61
N GLU A 266 -5.41 -11.38 20.88
CA GLU A 266 -4.05 -10.85 20.75
C GLU A 266 -4.04 -9.49 20.04
N TYR A 267 -5.01 -9.21 19.17
CA TYR A 267 -5.11 -7.95 18.41
C TYR A 267 -5.63 -6.77 19.25
N LEU A 268 -6.22 -7.05 20.41
CA LEU A 268 -6.61 -6.03 21.40
C LEU A 268 -5.76 -6.12 22.68
N GLY A 269 -4.59 -6.78 22.60
CA GLY A 269 -3.68 -7.03 23.70
C GLY A 269 -2.76 -5.87 24.05
N GLU A 270 -1.63 -6.23 24.66
CA GLU A 270 -0.55 -5.30 25.01
C GLU A 270 0.06 -4.66 23.75
N GLY A 271 0.43 -3.39 23.84
CA GLY A 271 1.00 -2.60 22.73
C GLY A 271 -0.04 -1.88 21.86
N VAL A 272 -1.33 -2.17 22.00
CA VAL A 272 -2.42 -1.45 21.32
C VAL A 272 -3.00 -0.39 22.26
N SER A 273 -3.12 0.85 21.78
CA SER A 273 -3.62 1.96 22.59
C SER A 273 -5.12 1.84 22.90
N GLU A 274 -5.58 2.48 23.97
CA GLU A 274 -6.98 2.32 24.42
C GLU A 274 -7.97 3.00 23.46
N GLU A 275 -7.59 4.10 22.80
CA GLU A 275 -8.40 4.75 21.78
C GLU A 275 -8.61 3.84 20.56
N VAL A 276 -7.56 3.14 20.11
CA VAL A 276 -7.66 2.16 19.03
C VAL A 276 -8.54 0.97 19.44
N LYS A 277 -8.34 0.41 20.64
CA LYS A 277 -9.18 -0.67 21.16
C LYS A 277 -10.64 -0.28 21.23
N THR A 278 -10.94 0.96 21.66
CA THR A 278 -12.31 1.47 21.76
C THR A 278 -12.95 1.57 20.38
N SER A 279 -12.28 2.22 19.41
CA SER A 279 -12.81 2.35 18.05
C SER A 279 -13.06 1.01 17.37
N VAL A 280 -12.15 0.04 17.56
CA VAL A 280 -12.33 -1.31 16.99
C VAL A 280 -13.48 -2.07 17.66
N LYS A 281 -13.67 -1.94 18.98
CA LYS A 281 -14.82 -2.55 19.66
C LYS A 281 -16.14 -1.95 19.17
N GLU A 282 -16.21 -0.64 18.96
CA GLU A 282 -17.38 0.03 18.37
C GLU A 282 -17.65 -0.44 16.93
N ALA A 283 -16.58 -0.60 16.13
CA ALA A 283 -16.68 -1.16 14.78
C ALA A 283 -17.20 -2.61 14.79
N VAL A 284 -16.77 -3.43 15.76
CA VAL A 284 -17.28 -4.81 15.95
C VAL A 284 -18.78 -4.80 16.30
N GLU A 285 -19.23 -3.91 17.18
CA GLU A 285 -20.66 -3.78 17.48
C GLU A 285 -21.46 -3.31 16.25
N THR A 286 -20.89 -2.46 15.42
CA THR A 286 -21.49 -2.07 14.13
C THR A 286 -21.65 -3.28 13.20
N LEU A 287 -20.62 -4.10 13.04
CA LEU A 287 -20.69 -5.34 12.23
C LEU A 287 -21.76 -6.30 12.76
N LYS A 288 -21.88 -6.46 14.08
CA LYS A 288 -22.95 -7.26 14.70
C LYS A 288 -24.35 -6.68 14.42
N SER A 289 -24.50 -5.37 14.47
CA SER A 289 -25.77 -4.70 14.15
C SER A 289 -26.21 -4.91 12.72
N LEU A 290 -25.25 -5.09 11.80
CA LEU A 290 -25.47 -5.44 10.39
C LEU A 290 -25.74 -6.94 10.18
N GLY A 291 -25.77 -7.74 11.26
CA GLY A 291 -26.15 -9.14 11.26
C GLY A 291 -25.01 -10.15 11.15
N ALA A 292 -23.76 -9.72 11.25
CA ALA A 292 -22.62 -10.63 11.35
C ALA A 292 -22.55 -11.27 12.75
N GLU A 293 -22.04 -12.51 12.81
CA GLU A 293 -21.73 -13.22 14.06
C GLU A 293 -20.26 -13.00 14.39
N VAL A 294 -19.98 -12.38 15.55
CA VAL A 294 -18.58 -12.07 15.91
C VAL A 294 -18.20 -12.77 17.20
N ASP A 295 -17.17 -13.61 17.16
CA ASP A 295 -16.64 -14.37 18.29
C ASP A 295 -15.17 -14.03 18.55
N GLU A 296 -14.76 -14.11 19.83
CA GLU A 296 -13.37 -14.00 20.22
C GLU A 296 -12.63 -15.33 19.94
N VAL A 297 -11.43 -15.23 19.32
CA VAL A 297 -10.56 -16.36 19.00
C VAL A 297 -9.12 -16.11 19.48
N SER A 298 -8.22 -17.06 19.25
CA SER A 298 -6.80 -16.90 19.56
C SER A 298 -5.92 -17.21 18.33
N LEU A 299 -4.93 -16.34 18.08
CA LEU A 299 -3.85 -16.51 17.10
C LEU A 299 -2.50 -16.49 17.87
N PRO A 300 -2.16 -17.53 18.64
CA PRO A 300 -1.11 -17.50 19.65
C PRO A 300 0.30 -17.29 19.10
N ASN A 301 0.53 -17.60 17.81
CA ASN A 301 1.85 -17.46 17.18
C ASN A 301 2.07 -16.06 16.59
N THR A 302 1.07 -15.18 16.50
CA THR A 302 1.22 -13.82 15.95
C THR A 302 2.22 -12.96 16.73
N LYS A 303 2.42 -13.23 18.02
CA LYS A 303 3.48 -12.59 18.85
C LYS A 303 4.90 -12.77 18.29
N TYR A 304 5.11 -13.75 17.43
CA TYR A 304 6.40 -13.98 16.74
C TYR A 304 6.44 -13.34 15.34
N GLY A 305 5.41 -12.61 14.97
CA GLY A 305 5.27 -11.99 13.64
C GLY A 305 6.41 -11.03 13.34
N ILE A 306 6.59 -10.00 14.17
CA ILE A 306 7.64 -8.99 14.01
C ILE A 306 9.03 -9.60 13.89
N PRO A 307 9.56 -10.38 14.87
CA PRO A 307 10.92 -10.91 14.77
C PRO A 307 11.10 -11.83 13.54
N SER A 308 10.09 -12.62 13.18
CA SER A 308 10.19 -13.51 12.01
C SER A 308 10.16 -12.72 10.70
N TYR A 309 9.32 -11.70 10.62
CA TYR A 309 9.23 -10.80 9.47
C TYR A 309 10.56 -10.10 9.22
N TYR A 310 11.14 -9.44 10.23
CA TYR A 310 12.38 -8.69 10.05
C TYR A 310 13.58 -9.57 9.69
N VAL A 311 13.64 -10.80 10.18
CA VAL A 311 14.67 -11.76 9.74
C VAL A 311 14.47 -12.17 8.29
N ILE A 312 13.25 -12.54 7.88
CA ILE A 312 12.95 -12.97 6.51
C ILE A 312 13.12 -11.79 5.54
N ALA A 313 12.48 -10.67 5.81
CA ALA A 313 12.50 -9.50 4.94
C ALA A 313 13.90 -8.92 4.77
N SER A 314 14.69 -8.80 5.86
CA SER A 314 16.08 -8.33 5.79
C SER A 314 16.98 -9.29 5.01
N SER A 315 16.77 -10.61 5.19
CA SER A 315 17.52 -11.64 4.44
C SER A 315 17.27 -11.53 2.94
N GLU A 316 16.01 -11.40 2.54
CA GLU A 316 15.63 -11.24 1.13
C GLU A 316 16.08 -9.88 0.58
N ALA A 317 15.99 -8.80 1.37
CA ALA A 317 16.48 -7.47 1.00
C ALA A 317 17.99 -7.49 0.72
N SER A 318 18.80 -8.15 1.57
CA SER A 318 20.24 -8.23 1.36
C SER A 318 20.61 -8.89 0.02
N ALA A 319 19.84 -9.89 -0.40
CA ALA A 319 20.00 -10.54 -1.70
C ALA A 319 19.45 -9.68 -2.85
N ASN A 320 18.25 -9.10 -2.71
CA ASN A 320 17.62 -8.29 -3.75
C ASN A 320 18.38 -7.00 -4.03
N LEU A 321 18.88 -6.30 -3.01
CA LEU A 321 19.60 -5.04 -3.17
C LEU A 321 21.09 -5.23 -3.55
N ALA A 322 21.58 -6.47 -3.64
CA ALA A 322 22.93 -6.76 -4.14
C ALA A 322 23.14 -6.32 -5.60
N ARG A 323 22.05 -6.20 -6.37
CA ARG A 323 22.10 -5.73 -7.77
C ARG A 323 22.43 -4.25 -7.95
N PHE A 324 22.25 -3.44 -6.90
CA PHE A 324 22.56 -2.02 -6.91
C PHE A 324 24.03 -1.83 -6.50
N ASP A 325 24.90 -1.84 -7.50
CA ASP A 325 26.35 -1.92 -7.33
C ASP A 325 27.11 -0.63 -7.75
N GLY A 326 26.39 0.36 -8.27
CA GLY A 326 26.95 1.59 -8.75
C GLY A 326 27.66 1.47 -10.12
N ILE A 327 27.46 0.35 -10.85
CA ILE A 327 28.13 0.11 -12.15
C ILE A 327 27.13 0.16 -13.30
N ARG A 328 26.02 -0.58 -13.20
CA ARG A 328 25.09 -0.81 -14.32
C ARG A 328 24.11 0.34 -14.51
N TYR A 329 23.64 0.91 -13.42
CA TYR A 329 22.67 2.01 -13.40
C TYR A 329 22.63 2.63 -11.99
N GLY A 330 22.04 3.83 -11.90
CA GLY A 330 21.88 4.56 -10.65
C GLY A 330 23.15 5.28 -10.20
N TYR A 331 23.16 5.66 -8.93
CA TYR A 331 24.25 6.42 -8.32
C TYR A 331 25.57 5.62 -8.27
N HIS A 332 26.66 6.30 -8.60
CA HIS A 332 28.03 5.81 -8.36
C HIS A 332 28.90 6.90 -7.76
N SER A 333 29.80 6.52 -6.85
CA SER A 333 30.73 7.46 -6.24
C SER A 333 31.75 7.94 -7.26
N LYS A 334 31.95 9.26 -7.32
CA LYS A 334 32.94 9.90 -8.20
C LYS A 334 34.35 9.90 -7.59
N GLU A 335 34.45 9.63 -6.31
CA GLU A 335 35.71 9.65 -5.55
C GLU A 335 36.46 8.29 -5.59
N ALA A 336 35.79 7.22 -6.04
CA ALA A 336 36.35 5.88 -6.10
C ALA A 336 37.49 5.78 -7.10
N GLN A 337 38.63 5.21 -6.66
CA GLN A 337 39.84 5.06 -7.49
C GLN A 337 40.12 3.59 -7.86
N SER A 338 39.32 2.67 -7.34
CA SER A 338 39.39 1.24 -7.66
C SER A 338 37.98 0.65 -7.78
N LEU A 339 37.88 -0.54 -8.39
CA LEU A 339 36.58 -1.25 -8.47
C LEU A 339 36.03 -1.58 -7.08
N GLU A 340 36.89 -1.97 -6.15
CA GLU A 340 36.49 -2.26 -4.77
C GLU A 340 35.96 -1.01 -4.06
N GLU A 341 36.61 0.11 -4.22
CA GLU A 341 36.15 1.40 -3.69
C GLU A 341 34.84 1.82 -4.35
N LEU A 342 34.70 1.64 -5.65
CA LEU A 342 33.45 1.96 -6.37
C LEU A 342 32.26 1.24 -5.74
N TYR A 343 32.36 -0.08 -5.53
CA TYR A 343 31.31 -0.85 -4.86
C TYR A 343 31.01 -0.34 -3.43
N LYS A 344 32.05 -0.18 -2.61
CA LYS A 344 31.90 0.20 -1.21
C LYS A 344 31.33 1.59 -1.06
N MET A 345 31.91 2.56 -1.75
CA MET A 345 31.54 3.97 -1.63
C MET A 345 30.16 4.22 -2.23
N SER A 346 29.86 3.68 -3.44
CA SER A 346 28.55 3.87 -4.07
C SER A 346 27.41 3.35 -3.18
N ARG A 347 27.58 2.18 -2.59
CA ARG A 347 26.56 1.60 -1.69
C ARG A 347 26.49 2.33 -0.35
N SER A 348 27.62 2.77 0.19
CA SER A 348 27.68 3.52 1.44
C SER A 348 27.04 4.92 1.32
N GLU A 349 27.24 5.60 0.21
CA GLU A 349 26.74 6.94 -0.05
C GLU A 349 25.33 6.97 -0.65
N GLY A 350 24.96 5.92 -1.40
CA GLY A 350 23.71 5.81 -2.14
C GLY A 350 22.54 5.27 -1.32
N PHE A 351 22.80 4.39 -0.34
CA PHE A 351 21.77 3.87 0.55
C PHE A 351 21.67 4.65 1.86
N GLY A 352 20.45 4.90 2.33
CA GLY A 352 20.15 5.45 3.64
C GLY A 352 20.41 4.45 4.79
N GLU A 353 20.35 4.97 6.01
CA GLU A 353 20.75 4.21 7.22
C GLU A 353 19.86 2.98 7.46
N GLU A 354 18.54 3.09 7.29
CA GLU A 354 17.63 1.96 7.52
C GLU A 354 17.85 0.84 6.49
N VAL A 355 18.05 1.19 5.23
CA VAL A 355 18.36 0.21 4.17
C VAL A 355 19.68 -0.50 4.45
N LYS A 356 20.72 0.24 4.83
CA LYS A 356 22.01 -0.34 5.25
C LYS A 356 21.86 -1.30 6.42
N ARG A 357 21.09 -0.89 7.45
CA ARG A 357 20.80 -1.74 8.63
C ARG A 357 20.17 -3.06 8.23
N ARG A 358 19.15 -3.04 7.37
CA ARG A 358 18.47 -4.28 6.91
C ARG A 358 19.36 -5.14 6.03
N ILE A 359 20.20 -4.55 5.17
CA ILE A 359 21.19 -5.29 4.39
C ILE A 359 22.17 -6.02 5.33
N PHE A 360 22.69 -5.35 6.38
CA PHE A 360 23.61 -5.98 7.35
C PHE A 360 22.93 -7.08 8.15
N LEU A 361 21.72 -6.84 8.67
CA LEU A 361 20.94 -7.85 9.39
C LEU A 361 20.67 -9.09 8.53
N GLY A 362 20.28 -8.88 7.28
CA GLY A 362 20.02 -9.97 6.33
C GLY A 362 21.28 -10.75 5.98
N THR A 363 22.37 -10.07 5.71
CA THR A 363 23.67 -10.70 5.45
C THR A 363 24.14 -11.53 6.64
N PHE A 364 23.99 -11.02 7.86
CA PHE A 364 24.26 -11.76 9.08
C PHE A 364 23.39 -13.01 9.24
N ALA A 365 22.07 -12.86 9.07
CA ALA A 365 21.11 -13.95 9.21
C ALA A 365 21.33 -15.08 8.18
N LEU A 366 21.86 -14.75 6.99
CA LEU A 366 22.18 -15.71 5.93
C LEU A 366 23.61 -16.29 6.02
N SER A 367 24.46 -15.77 6.92
CA SER A 367 25.85 -16.21 7.00
C SER A 367 25.98 -17.63 7.57
N SER A 368 27.12 -18.26 7.27
CA SER A 368 27.44 -19.60 7.75
C SER A 368 27.39 -19.69 9.28
N GLY A 369 26.68 -20.68 9.80
CA GLY A 369 26.45 -20.88 11.23
C GLY A 369 25.23 -20.18 11.81
N TYR A 370 24.67 -19.16 11.13
CA TYR A 370 23.49 -18.42 11.58
C TYR A 370 22.23 -18.71 10.75
N TYR A 371 22.38 -19.18 9.53
CA TYR A 371 21.26 -19.48 8.61
C TYR A 371 20.18 -20.37 9.24
N ASP A 372 20.56 -21.49 9.87
CA ASP A 372 19.62 -22.40 10.51
C ASP A 372 18.96 -21.80 11.76
N ALA A 373 19.73 -21.01 12.52
CA ALA A 373 19.28 -20.42 13.78
C ALA A 373 18.31 -19.25 13.58
N TYR A 374 18.46 -18.49 12.51
CA TYR A 374 17.68 -17.30 12.24
C TYR A 374 16.73 -17.49 11.06
N TYR A 375 17.25 -17.55 9.82
CA TYR A 375 16.40 -17.56 8.62
C TYR A 375 15.49 -18.79 8.56
N LYS A 376 16.05 -19.98 8.67
CA LYS A 376 15.27 -21.23 8.61
C LYS A 376 14.30 -21.37 9.79
N LYS A 377 14.67 -20.87 10.97
CA LYS A 377 13.78 -20.84 12.13
C LYS A 377 12.60 -19.90 11.88
N SER A 378 12.85 -18.70 11.34
CA SER A 378 11.79 -17.75 11.00
C SER A 378 10.84 -18.27 9.93
N GLN A 379 11.33 -19.02 8.93
CA GLN A 379 10.48 -19.70 7.96
C GLN A 379 9.56 -20.75 8.61
N LYS A 380 10.05 -21.49 9.62
CA LYS A 380 9.21 -22.42 10.39
C LYS A 380 8.14 -21.69 11.21
N VAL A 381 8.49 -20.55 11.81
CA VAL A 381 7.52 -19.70 12.54
C VAL A 381 6.48 -19.14 11.59
N ARG A 382 6.87 -18.70 10.38
CA ARG A 382 5.95 -18.30 9.33
C ARG A 382 4.87 -19.37 9.07
N THR A 383 5.28 -20.64 9.00
CA THR A 383 4.32 -21.76 8.84
C THR A 383 3.38 -21.90 10.04
N LEU A 384 3.86 -21.68 11.28
CA LEU A 384 2.98 -21.73 12.46
C LEU A 384 1.97 -20.60 12.46
N ILE A 385 2.35 -19.38 12.10
CA ILE A 385 1.44 -18.25 11.95
C ILE A 385 0.38 -18.54 10.89
N LYS A 386 0.80 -19.06 9.72
CA LYS A 386 -0.16 -19.46 8.68
C LYS A 386 -1.16 -20.49 9.21
N ASN A 387 -0.69 -21.52 9.91
CA ASN A 387 -1.55 -22.57 10.45
C ASN A 387 -2.57 -22.03 11.49
N ASP A 388 -2.23 -21.00 12.26
CA ASP A 388 -3.19 -20.34 13.16
C ASP A 388 -4.36 -19.74 12.36
N PHE A 389 -4.06 -19.00 11.28
CA PHE A 389 -5.09 -18.46 10.40
C PHE A 389 -5.89 -19.56 9.68
N ASP A 390 -5.22 -20.57 9.12
CA ASP A 390 -5.88 -21.68 8.44
C ASP A 390 -6.93 -22.34 9.35
N LYS A 391 -6.58 -22.56 10.63
CA LYS A 391 -7.48 -23.13 11.64
C LYS A 391 -8.68 -22.21 11.93
N VAL A 392 -8.49 -20.90 12.03
CA VAL A 392 -9.58 -19.95 12.25
C VAL A 392 -10.51 -19.96 11.04
N PHE A 393 -9.96 -19.96 9.82
CA PHE A 393 -10.75 -19.97 8.60
C PHE A 393 -11.51 -21.29 8.29
N GLU A 394 -11.28 -22.36 9.08
CA GLU A 394 -12.17 -23.54 9.04
C GLU A 394 -13.59 -23.21 9.51
N SER A 395 -13.76 -22.20 10.38
CA SER A 395 -15.04 -21.87 11.03
C SER A 395 -15.50 -20.44 10.79
N TYR A 396 -14.62 -19.54 10.38
CA TYR A 396 -14.89 -18.11 10.19
C TYR A 396 -14.63 -17.69 8.74
N ASP A 397 -15.29 -16.62 8.32
CA ASP A 397 -15.17 -16.07 6.98
C ASP A 397 -14.16 -14.93 6.92
N VAL A 398 -14.10 -14.10 7.97
CA VAL A 398 -13.24 -12.92 8.08
C VAL A 398 -12.61 -12.85 9.48
N VAL A 399 -11.39 -12.36 9.56
CA VAL A 399 -10.75 -11.96 10.82
C VAL A 399 -10.76 -10.43 10.89
N VAL A 400 -11.11 -9.86 12.06
CA VAL A 400 -11.18 -8.41 12.28
C VAL A 400 -10.23 -7.98 13.40
N GLY A 401 -9.66 -6.78 13.27
CA GLY A 401 -8.84 -6.16 14.30
C GLY A 401 -8.39 -4.75 13.90
N PRO A 402 -7.58 -4.06 14.71
CA PRO A 402 -6.99 -2.79 14.30
C PRO A 402 -5.94 -2.99 13.21
N THR A 403 -5.79 -1.99 12.34
CA THR A 403 -4.72 -2.00 11.33
C THR A 403 -3.37 -1.66 11.95
N ALA A 404 -3.32 -0.65 12.80
CA ALA A 404 -2.12 -0.21 13.49
C ALA A 404 -2.36 -0.13 15.01
N PRO A 405 -1.33 -0.27 15.85
CA PRO A 405 -1.51 -0.26 17.30
C PRO A 405 -1.85 1.11 17.88
N THR A 406 -1.53 2.18 17.16
CA THR A 406 -1.75 3.58 17.56
C THR A 406 -2.31 4.39 16.38
N THR A 407 -2.71 5.64 16.62
CA THR A 407 -2.85 6.64 15.56
C THR A 407 -1.48 7.09 15.05
N ALA A 408 -1.44 7.89 13.96
CA ALA A 408 -0.21 8.45 13.46
C ALA A 408 0.57 9.19 14.56
N PHE A 409 1.86 8.95 14.68
CA PHE A 409 2.78 9.63 15.60
C PHE A 409 3.39 10.89 14.97
N ASN A 410 4.08 11.71 15.77
CA ASN A 410 4.64 12.95 15.24
C ASN A 410 5.91 12.71 14.43
N ILE A 411 6.16 13.57 13.45
CA ILE A 411 7.38 13.54 12.65
C ILE A 411 8.60 13.69 13.58
N GLY A 412 9.58 12.80 13.42
CA GLY A 412 10.81 12.77 14.21
C GLY A 412 10.69 12.05 15.56
N GLU A 413 9.52 11.57 15.93
CA GLU A 413 9.30 10.92 17.24
C GLU A 413 9.92 9.52 17.34
N GLU A 414 9.81 8.72 16.29
CA GLU A 414 10.22 7.30 16.31
C GLU A 414 11.40 6.97 15.38
N ILE A 415 11.84 7.89 14.54
CA ILE A 415 12.85 7.62 13.50
C ILE A 415 14.19 7.14 14.07
N ASP A 416 14.54 7.57 15.28
CA ASP A 416 15.81 7.22 15.96
C ASP A 416 15.70 5.93 16.80
N ASP A 417 14.48 5.37 16.98
CA ASP A 417 14.25 4.09 17.67
C ASP A 417 13.66 3.03 16.72
N PRO A 418 14.50 2.19 16.09
CA PRO A 418 14.01 1.16 15.17
C PRO A 418 13.06 0.15 15.79
N LEU A 419 13.17 -0.16 17.08
CA LEU A 419 12.30 -1.15 17.73
C LEU A 419 10.88 -0.62 17.90
N THR A 420 10.73 0.64 18.28
CA THR A 420 9.43 1.32 18.35
C THR A 420 8.81 1.45 16.97
N MET A 421 9.58 1.88 15.96
CA MET A 421 9.11 1.93 14.57
C MET A 421 8.64 0.54 14.08
N TYR A 422 9.37 -0.53 14.43
CA TYR A 422 9.00 -1.90 14.03
C TYR A 422 7.75 -2.41 14.75
N ALA A 423 7.45 -1.91 15.96
CA ALA A 423 6.25 -2.29 16.70
C ALA A 423 4.95 -1.85 15.99
N ASN A 424 5.00 -0.81 15.15
CA ASN A 424 3.85 -0.38 14.35
C ASN A 424 3.38 -1.45 13.34
N ASP A 425 4.24 -2.40 12.98
CA ASP A 425 3.91 -3.51 12.07
C ASP A 425 3.30 -4.75 12.79
N LEU A 426 3.03 -4.65 14.11
CA LEU A 426 2.59 -5.77 14.95
C LEU A 426 1.38 -6.53 14.38
N LEU A 427 0.41 -5.79 13.86
CA LEU A 427 -0.92 -6.30 13.46
C LEU A 427 -1.00 -6.63 11.96
N THR A 428 -0.07 -6.12 11.17
CA THR A 428 -0.08 -6.28 9.72
C THR A 428 0.87 -7.37 9.22
N THR A 429 2.04 -7.52 9.83
CA THR A 429 3.05 -8.53 9.40
C THR A 429 2.57 -9.97 9.43
N PRO A 430 1.73 -10.45 10.40
CA PRO A 430 1.23 -11.81 10.37
C PRO A 430 0.44 -12.15 9.10
N VAL A 431 -0.29 -11.17 8.55
CA VAL A 431 -1.08 -11.30 7.31
C VAL A 431 -0.17 -11.51 6.10
N ASN A 432 0.96 -10.77 6.02
CA ASN A 432 1.96 -10.95 4.96
C ASN A 432 2.66 -12.32 5.08
N LEU A 433 3.07 -12.70 6.30
CA LEU A 433 3.71 -14.00 6.55
C LEU A 433 2.80 -15.17 6.18
N ALA A 434 1.49 -15.03 6.37
CA ALA A 434 0.51 -16.03 5.99
C ALA A 434 0.11 -15.97 4.50
N GLY A 435 0.47 -14.91 3.77
CA GLY A 435 0.13 -14.71 2.35
C GLY A 435 -1.33 -14.31 2.10
N LEU A 436 -2.05 -13.87 3.14
CA LEU A 436 -3.48 -13.61 3.14
C LEU A 436 -3.82 -12.21 2.60
N PRO A 437 -5.03 -11.99 2.07
CA PRO A 437 -5.53 -10.66 1.76
C PRO A 437 -5.91 -9.91 3.02
N GLY A 438 -5.77 -8.59 3.00
CA GLY A 438 -6.19 -7.72 4.10
C GLY A 438 -6.50 -6.31 3.63
N ILE A 439 -7.63 -5.76 4.08
CA ILE A 439 -8.06 -4.41 3.77
C ILE A 439 -8.11 -3.58 5.06
N SER A 440 -7.66 -2.34 4.97
CA SER A 440 -7.85 -1.32 6.02
C SER A 440 -8.92 -0.34 5.60
N VAL A 441 -9.88 -0.09 6.46
CA VAL A 441 -10.93 0.92 6.30
C VAL A 441 -10.99 1.83 7.52
N PRO A 442 -11.31 3.13 7.38
CA PRO A 442 -11.46 4.02 8.52
C PRO A 442 -12.54 3.52 9.49
N CYS A 443 -12.29 3.58 10.82
CA CYS A 443 -13.27 3.16 11.83
C CYS A 443 -13.36 4.08 13.05
N GLY A 444 -12.63 5.17 13.07
CA GLY A 444 -12.62 6.13 14.16
C GLY A 444 -11.58 7.22 13.97
N GLN A 445 -11.52 8.12 14.93
CA GLN A 445 -10.49 9.15 15.04
C GLN A 445 -10.15 9.40 16.52
N SER A 446 -8.90 9.72 16.79
CA SER A 446 -8.47 10.25 18.09
C SER A 446 -7.63 11.50 17.89
N ASN A 447 -8.01 12.60 18.54
CA ASN A 447 -7.37 13.91 18.38
C ASN A 447 -7.25 14.37 16.90
N GLY A 448 -8.26 14.07 16.07
CA GLY A 448 -8.28 14.39 14.64
C GLY A 448 -7.49 13.41 13.76
N ARG A 449 -6.76 12.46 14.34
CA ARG A 449 -5.99 11.45 13.60
C ARG A 449 -6.82 10.19 13.38
N PRO A 450 -6.91 9.67 12.15
CA PRO A 450 -7.72 8.51 11.81
C PRO A 450 -7.23 7.20 12.47
N ILE A 451 -8.17 6.26 12.62
CA ILE A 451 -7.95 4.89 13.09
C ILE A 451 -8.52 3.94 12.03
N GLY A 452 -7.76 2.91 11.66
CA GLY A 452 -8.16 1.90 10.67
C GLY A 452 -8.57 0.57 11.28
N LEU A 453 -9.69 0.03 10.80
CA LEU A 453 -10.13 -1.35 11.00
C LEU A 453 -9.50 -2.22 9.92
N GLN A 454 -8.84 -3.31 10.32
CA GLN A 454 -8.32 -4.30 9.39
C GLN A 454 -9.29 -5.49 9.30
N LEU A 455 -9.66 -5.85 8.08
CA LEU A 455 -10.37 -7.08 7.76
C LEU A 455 -9.41 -7.99 6.98
N ILE A 456 -9.30 -9.26 7.42
CA ILE A 456 -8.39 -10.25 6.82
C ILE A 456 -9.24 -11.41 6.31
N GLY A 457 -9.04 -11.83 5.07
CA GLY A 457 -9.82 -12.86 4.39
C GLY A 457 -9.07 -14.16 4.15
N LYS A 458 -9.83 -15.15 3.66
CA LYS A 458 -9.28 -16.39 3.12
C LYS A 458 -8.47 -16.07 1.86
N PRO A 459 -7.48 -16.89 1.49
CA PRO A 459 -6.75 -16.70 0.23
C PRO A 459 -7.71 -16.64 -0.96
N PHE A 460 -7.56 -15.62 -1.80
CA PHE A 460 -8.36 -15.37 -3.01
C PHE A 460 -9.85 -15.11 -2.77
N ASP A 461 -10.23 -14.72 -1.54
CA ASP A 461 -11.59 -14.31 -1.19
C ASP A 461 -11.69 -12.81 -0.86
N GLU A 462 -11.03 -11.99 -1.67
CA GLU A 462 -11.10 -10.52 -1.61
C GLU A 462 -12.54 -10.02 -1.73
N LYS A 463 -13.37 -10.75 -2.48
CA LYS A 463 -14.77 -10.44 -2.70
C LYS A 463 -15.57 -10.38 -1.38
N THR A 464 -15.37 -11.35 -0.49
CA THR A 464 -15.97 -11.34 0.85
C THR A 464 -15.45 -10.16 1.69
N LEU A 465 -14.16 -9.84 1.60
CA LEU A 465 -13.60 -8.68 2.29
C LEU A 465 -14.25 -7.37 1.82
N TYR A 466 -14.38 -7.16 0.51
CA TYR A 466 -15.02 -5.97 -0.04
C TYR A 466 -16.49 -5.86 0.36
N ARG A 467 -17.22 -6.99 0.39
CA ARG A 467 -18.60 -7.04 0.86
C ARG A 467 -18.73 -6.58 2.31
N VAL A 468 -17.88 -7.10 3.22
CA VAL A 468 -17.89 -6.71 4.63
C VAL A 468 -17.44 -5.26 4.81
N ALA A 469 -16.35 -4.87 4.15
CA ALA A 469 -15.80 -3.52 4.22
C ALA A 469 -16.81 -2.47 3.73
N TYR A 470 -17.49 -2.73 2.63
CA TYR A 470 -18.51 -1.82 2.09
C TYR A 470 -19.70 -1.66 3.03
N GLN A 471 -20.23 -2.74 3.60
CA GLN A 471 -21.33 -2.66 4.56
C GLN A 471 -20.92 -1.87 5.80
N PHE A 472 -19.68 -2.02 6.28
CA PHE A 472 -19.15 -1.22 7.37
C PHE A 472 -19.04 0.26 6.97
N GLU A 473 -18.47 0.56 5.81
CA GLU A 473 -18.30 1.92 5.27
C GLU A 473 -19.63 2.68 5.16
N THR A 474 -20.77 2.02 4.89
CA THR A 474 -22.10 2.66 4.87
C THR A 474 -22.52 3.21 6.23
N GLN A 475 -21.93 2.73 7.31
CA GLN A 475 -22.20 3.16 8.69
C GLN A 475 -21.15 4.14 9.21
N TYR A 476 -19.93 4.06 8.69
CA TYR A 476 -18.83 4.93 9.09
C TYR A 476 -17.91 5.22 7.89
N ASN A 477 -17.80 6.49 7.54
CA ASN A 477 -16.87 6.98 6.52
C ASN A 477 -16.32 8.35 6.92
N LEU A 478 -15.30 8.81 6.22
CA LEU A 478 -14.66 10.11 6.42
C LEU A 478 -14.91 11.06 5.25
N HIS A 479 -15.97 10.85 4.45
CA HIS A 479 -16.20 11.63 3.23
C HIS A 479 -16.23 13.13 3.51
N ASP A 480 -17.01 13.57 4.47
CA ASP A 480 -17.12 14.99 4.85
C ASP A 480 -15.81 15.54 5.44
N ALA A 481 -14.96 14.66 6.00
CA ALA A 481 -13.69 15.08 6.58
C ALA A 481 -12.65 15.44 5.50
N TYR A 482 -12.65 14.76 4.35
CA TYR A 482 -11.71 15.05 3.26
C TYR A 482 -11.90 16.44 2.67
N GLU A 483 -13.14 16.93 2.59
CA GLU A 483 -13.43 18.27 2.04
C GLU A 483 -12.90 19.42 2.92
N ASN A 484 -12.51 19.10 4.16
CA ASN A 484 -11.97 20.05 5.13
C ASN A 484 -10.42 19.97 5.28
N LEU A 485 -9.75 19.13 4.47
CA LEU A 485 -8.28 18.95 4.49
C LEU A 485 -7.52 20.00 3.69
#